data_55cf0f56d289293c7b48ea1364ead216
#
_entry.id   55cf0f56d289293c7b48ea1364ead216
#
_cell.length_a   1.000
_cell.length_b   1.000
_cell.length_c   1.000
_cell.angle_alpha   90.00
_cell.angle_beta   90.00
_cell.angle_gamma   90.00
#
_symmetry.space_group_name_H-M   'P 1'
#
loop_
_entity.id
_entity.type
_entity.pdbx_description
1 polymer ?
#
loop_
_entity_poly.entity_id
_entity_poly.type
_entity_poly.pdbx_seq_one_letter_code
_entity_poly.pdbx_strand_id
1 'polypeptide(L)'
;MLSVEALEVRYGGYLALSDVSLHVAAGEIVCLMGANGSGKSSLMNAVSGLVTPAAGRVTFDGADITTVPTYRRLARGLAHVLERRRLFSYMTVRENLLLGAYVSAMRPARAETLESVLVMFPALRDRQSQLAHTLSGGEQQMVAIGRALMSRPRFIMLDEPFLGLSPRLVIQVGETMRRINAAGVTVLFTEQAIQQSLSIADRGYILESGRLALTGTSAELLANELLQRVYMGLDGATAIDDGADAARGADGAAVEEKEPR
;
A
#
# COMPACT_ATOMS: atom_id res chain seq x y z
N MET A 1 12.35 3.91 -13.90
CA MET A 1 11.02 4.44 -14.16
C MET A 1 10.68 5.58 -13.20
N LEU A 2 10.67 5.38 -11.88
CA LEU A 2 10.50 6.43 -10.88
C LEU A 2 11.78 6.60 -10.07
N SER A 3 12.24 7.84 -9.85
CA SER A 3 13.30 8.22 -8.89
C SER A 3 12.78 9.31 -7.98
N VAL A 4 13.05 9.18 -6.70
CA VAL A 4 12.82 10.17 -5.66
C VAL A 4 14.16 10.44 -4.99
N GLU A 5 14.57 11.71 -4.91
CA GLU A 5 15.89 12.10 -4.44
C GLU A 5 15.76 13.17 -3.34
N ALA A 6 16.29 12.85 -2.15
CA ALA A 6 16.37 13.73 -0.99
C ALA A 6 15.04 14.47 -0.67
N LEU A 7 13.92 13.74 -0.75
CA LEU A 7 12.58 14.33 -0.67
C LEU A 7 12.25 14.76 0.75
N GLU A 8 11.85 16.04 0.89
CA GLU A 8 11.25 16.57 2.11
C GLU A 8 9.79 16.94 1.88
N VAL A 9 8.91 16.52 2.80
CA VAL A 9 7.50 16.92 2.81
C VAL A 9 7.15 17.53 4.15
N ARG A 10 6.49 18.69 4.10
CA ARG A 10 6.05 19.44 5.29
C ARG A 10 4.55 19.75 5.22
N TYR A 11 3.90 19.67 6.36
CA TYR A 11 2.53 20.12 6.56
C TYR A 11 2.54 21.20 7.65
N GLY A 12 2.55 22.48 7.23
CA GLY A 12 2.81 23.58 8.16
C GLY A 12 4.19 23.43 8.83
N GLY A 13 4.23 23.35 10.15
CA GLY A 13 5.47 23.15 10.91
C GLY A 13 5.90 21.70 11.06
N TYR A 14 5.06 20.72 10.67
CA TYR A 14 5.36 19.30 10.82
C TYR A 14 6.14 18.76 9.63
N LEU A 15 7.30 18.14 9.91
CA LEU A 15 8.14 17.46 8.91
C LEU A 15 7.68 16.00 8.79
N ALA A 16 6.98 15.68 7.71
CA ALA A 16 6.44 14.34 7.46
C ALA A 16 7.44 13.41 6.78
N LEU A 17 8.32 13.95 5.91
CA LEU A 17 9.41 13.22 5.28
C LEU A 17 10.68 14.06 5.34
N SER A 18 11.81 13.40 5.60
CA SER A 18 13.13 14.00 5.72
C SER A 18 14.16 13.18 4.96
N ASP A 19 14.71 13.74 3.89
CA ASP A 19 15.80 13.13 3.11
C ASP A 19 15.46 11.71 2.57
N VAL A 20 14.26 11.55 2.02
CA VAL A 20 13.82 10.25 1.49
C VAL A 20 14.27 10.11 0.04
N SER A 21 15.05 9.05 -0.24
CA SER A 21 15.51 8.70 -1.59
C SER A 21 15.17 7.26 -1.93
N LEU A 22 14.42 7.04 -3.00
CA LEU A 22 14.07 5.70 -3.50
C LEU A 22 13.94 5.67 -5.02
N HIS A 23 13.99 4.48 -5.57
CA HIS A 23 13.76 4.26 -6.99
C HIS A 23 12.88 3.04 -7.23
N VAL A 24 12.15 3.05 -8.34
CA VAL A 24 11.38 1.92 -8.84
C VAL A 24 11.73 1.72 -10.31
N ALA A 25 12.23 0.54 -10.66
CA ALA A 25 12.53 0.19 -12.04
C ALA A 25 11.24 -0.15 -12.81
N ALA A 26 11.31 -0.14 -14.14
CA ALA A 26 10.18 -0.56 -14.95
C ALA A 26 9.93 -2.07 -14.78
N GLY A 27 8.68 -2.46 -14.62
CA GLY A 27 8.29 -3.86 -14.44
C GLY A 27 8.44 -4.40 -13.04
N GLU A 28 8.89 -3.60 -12.05
CA GLU A 28 8.94 -4.03 -10.64
C GLU A 28 7.60 -3.89 -9.93
N ILE A 29 7.37 -4.75 -8.95
CA ILE A 29 6.41 -4.55 -7.85
C ILE A 29 7.22 -4.16 -6.62
N VAL A 30 7.08 -2.92 -6.16
CA VAL A 30 7.80 -2.40 -4.99
C VAL A 30 6.82 -2.06 -3.88
N CYS A 31 7.17 -2.42 -2.64
CA CYS A 31 6.40 -2.07 -1.47
C CYS A 31 7.11 -1.04 -0.59
N LEU A 32 6.38 -0.01 -0.18
CA LEU A 32 6.79 0.91 0.88
C LEU A 32 6.06 0.55 2.17
N MET A 33 6.79 0.06 3.15
CA MET A 33 6.25 -0.47 4.39
C MET A 33 6.59 0.45 5.58
N GLY A 34 5.79 0.36 6.63
CA GLY A 34 6.03 1.10 7.88
C GLY A 34 4.74 1.28 8.69
N ALA A 35 4.87 1.68 9.94
CA ALA A 35 3.76 1.94 10.83
C ALA A 35 2.87 3.10 10.35
N ASN A 36 1.71 3.25 10.96
CA ASN A 36 0.86 4.44 10.76
C ASN A 36 1.62 5.69 11.19
N GLY A 37 1.52 6.74 10.38
CA GLY A 37 2.25 7.99 10.63
C GLY A 37 3.72 7.98 10.23
N SER A 38 4.26 6.88 9.68
CA SER A 38 5.67 6.84 9.22
C SER A 38 5.97 7.72 8.01
N GLY A 39 4.95 8.22 7.29
CA GLY A 39 5.10 9.10 6.13
C GLY A 39 4.77 8.47 4.78
N LYS A 40 4.30 7.20 4.72
CA LYS A 40 3.97 6.47 3.48
C LYS A 40 3.04 7.27 2.55
N SER A 41 1.88 7.67 3.04
CA SER A 41 0.91 8.45 2.24
C SER A 41 1.44 9.83 1.88
N SER A 42 2.32 10.43 2.69
CA SER A 42 2.99 11.70 2.34
C SER A 42 3.92 11.53 1.14
N LEU A 43 4.66 10.42 1.07
CA LEU A 43 5.47 10.08 -0.09
C LEU A 43 4.59 9.84 -1.33
N MET A 44 3.55 9.01 -1.22
CA MET A 44 2.61 8.76 -2.32
C MET A 44 1.98 10.05 -2.84
N ASN A 45 1.57 10.95 -1.93
CA ASN A 45 0.99 12.24 -2.27
C ASN A 45 2.00 13.16 -2.97
N ALA A 46 3.25 13.18 -2.54
CA ALA A 46 4.30 13.96 -3.22
C ALA A 46 4.61 13.39 -4.61
N VAL A 47 4.73 12.05 -4.75
CA VAL A 47 4.95 11.40 -6.05
C VAL A 47 3.77 11.60 -7.01
N SER A 48 2.53 11.62 -6.51
CA SER A 48 1.34 11.88 -7.35
C SER A 48 1.07 13.36 -7.63
N GLY A 49 1.76 14.28 -6.93
CA GLY A 49 1.57 15.73 -7.07
C GLY A 49 0.36 16.28 -6.33
N LEU A 50 -0.19 15.53 -5.39
CA LEU A 50 -1.21 16.01 -4.45
C LEU A 50 -0.59 16.93 -3.38
N VAL A 51 0.69 16.75 -3.10
CA VAL A 51 1.48 17.60 -2.21
C VAL A 51 2.75 18.02 -2.95
N THR A 52 3.09 19.29 -2.89
CA THR A 52 4.37 19.79 -3.41
C THR A 52 5.44 19.58 -2.32
N PRO A 53 6.54 18.88 -2.61
CA PRO A 53 7.61 18.69 -1.64
C PRO A 53 8.28 20.03 -1.29
N ALA A 54 8.78 20.14 -0.05
CA ALA A 54 9.51 21.30 0.43
C ALA A 54 10.96 21.34 -0.13
N ALA A 55 11.55 20.14 -0.36
CA ALA A 55 12.86 19.97 -0.98
C ALA A 55 12.94 18.61 -1.68
N GLY A 56 13.99 18.41 -2.46
CA GLY A 56 14.23 17.18 -3.21
C GLY A 56 13.58 17.17 -4.59
N ARG A 57 13.65 16.02 -5.24
CA ARG A 57 13.20 15.86 -6.63
C ARG A 57 12.44 14.57 -6.83
N VAL A 58 11.44 14.61 -7.72
CA VAL A 58 10.73 13.44 -8.23
C VAL A 58 10.89 13.38 -9.74
N THR A 59 11.48 12.31 -10.24
CA THR A 59 11.69 12.06 -11.68
C THR A 59 10.88 10.86 -12.12
N PHE A 60 10.15 10.99 -13.22
CA PHE A 60 9.40 9.91 -13.84
C PHE A 60 9.77 9.78 -15.32
N ASP A 61 10.24 8.59 -15.72
CA ASP A 61 10.79 8.31 -17.06
C ASP A 61 11.82 9.34 -17.52
N GLY A 62 12.74 9.72 -16.66
CA GLY A 62 13.80 10.67 -16.94
C GLY A 62 13.36 12.14 -16.93
N ALA A 63 12.07 12.43 -16.79
CA ALA A 63 11.56 13.80 -16.73
C ALA A 63 11.30 14.21 -15.27
N ASP A 64 11.76 15.40 -14.89
CA ASP A 64 11.40 16.01 -13.60
C ASP A 64 9.90 16.32 -13.55
N ILE A 65 9.23 15.76 -12.55
CA ILE A 65 7.79 15.96 -12.31
C ILE A 65 7.52 16.64 -10.97
N THR A 66 8.53 17.10 -10.26
CA THR A 66 8.42 17.62 -8.88
C THR A 66 7.30 18.65 -8.72
N THR A 67 7.18 19.57 -9.65
CA THR A 67 6.14 20.62 -9.63
C THR A 67 5.01 20.40 -10.64
N VAL A 68 5.02 19.26 -11.34
CA VAL A 68 3.99 18.94 -12.33
C VAL A 68 2.68 18.59 -11.63
N PRO A 69 1.54 19.22 -11.96
CA PRO A 69 0.26 18.94 -11.31
C PRO A 69 -0.24 17.53 -11.59
N THR A 70 -1.00 16.95 -10.65
CA THR A 70 -1.50 15.56 -10.64
C THR A 70 -2.11 15.12 -11.97
N TYR A 71 -3.00 15.94 -12.56
CA TYR A 71 -3.67 15.57 -13.81
C TYR A 71 -2.71 15.41 -15.00
N ARG A 72 -1.58 16.14 -15.01
CA ARG A 72 -0.53 16.00 -16.03
C ARG A 72 0.34 14.78 -15.76
N ARG A 73 0.54 14.38 -14.49
CA ARG A 73 1.24 13.13 -14.14
C ARG A 73 0.42 11.93 -14.58
N LEU A 74 -0.89 11.96 -14.40
CA LEU A 74 -1.80 10.93 -14.93
C LEU A 74 -1.71 10.83 -16.45
N ALA A 75 -1.70 11.95 -17.17
CA ALA A 75 -1.54 11.96 -18.63
C ALA A 75 -0.17 11.40 -19.11
N ARG A 76 0.83 11.38 -18.23
CA ARG A 76 2.14 10.74 -18.47
C ARG A 76 2.15 9.25 -18.11
N GLY A 77 1.03 8.70 -17.64
CA GLY A 77 0.88 7.29 -17.30
C GLY A 77 1.18 6.93 -15.84
N LEU A 78 1.18 7.92 -14.91
CA LEU A 78 1.31 7.69 -13.48
C LEU A 78 -0.07 7.80 -12.83
N ALA A 79 -0.65 6.68 -12.39
CA ALA A 79 -1.93 6.62 -11.72
C ALA A 79 -1.77 6.40 -10.21
N HIS A 80 -2.69 6.93 -9.40
CA HIS A 80 -2.70 6.78 -7.96
C HIS A 80 -4.09 6.35 -7.46
N VAL A 81 -4.16 5.19 -6.81
CA VAL A 81 -5.31 4.71 -6.07
C VAL A 81 -5.12 5.10 -4.61
N LEU A 82 -5.92 6.05 -4.16
CA LEU A 82 -5.84 6.59 -2.80
C LEU A 82 -6.40 5.61 -1.77
N GLU A 83 -5.92 5.72 -0.55
CA GLU A 83 -6.48 5.04 0.63
C GLU A 83 -8.00 5.19 0.70
N ARG A 84 -8.69 4.18 1.22
CA ARG A 84 -10.17 4.12 1.35
C ARG A 84 -10.93 4.22 0.03
N ARG A 85 -10.29 3.77 -1.09
CA ARG A 85 -10.93 3.55 -2.41
C ARG A 85 -11.44 4.80 -3.11
N ARG A 86 -11.91 5.83 -2.39
CA ARG A 86 -12.41 7.13 -2.90
C ARG A 86 -13.32 6.99 -4.12
N LEU A 87 -14.32 6.08 -4.02
CA LEU A 87 -15.33 5.92 -5.06
C LEU A 87 -16.40 7.02 -4.98
N PHE A 88 -17.01 7.28 -6.12
CA PHE A 88 -18.24 8.05 -6.18
C PHE A 88 -19.42 7.15 -5.82
N SER A 89 -19.84 7.19 -4.56
CA SER A 89 -20.71 6.22 -3.91
C SER A 89 -22.06 6.05 -4.58
N TYR A 90 -22.63 7.14 -5.12
CA TYR A 90 -23.93 7.16 -5.79
C TYR A 90 -23.84 7.03 -7.33
N MET A 91 -22.67 6.77 -7.85
CA MET A 91 -22.48 6.39 -9.25
C MET A 91 -22.38 4.86 -9.36
N THR A 92 -22.76 4.34 -10.50
CA THR A 92 -22.65 2.93 -10.83
C THR A 92 -21.17 2.49 -10.95
N VAL A 93 -20.92 1.18 -10.91
CA VAL A 93 -19.61 0.60 -11.21
C VAL A 93 -19.09 1.11 -12.56
N ARG A 94 -19.93 1.02 -13.60
CA ARG A 94 -19.55 1.44 -14.95
C ARG A 94 -19.19 2.93 -15.01
N GLU A 95 -19.95 3.79 -14.38
CA GLU A 95 -19.67 5.23 -14.34
C GLU A 95 -18.38 5.52 -13.59
N ASN A 96 -18.16 4.87 -12.43
CA ASN A 96 -16.90 4.99 -11.69
C ASN A 96 -15.70 4.59 -12.56
N LEU A 97 -15.77 3.47 -13.27
CA LEU A 97 -14.71 3.03 -14.17
C LEU A 97 -14.47 4.06 -15.29
N LEU A 98 -15.51 4.51 -15.95
CA LEU A 98 -15.42 5.45 -17.08
C LEU A 98 -14.80 6.81 -16.69
N LEU A 99 -14.94 7.24 -15.44
CA LEU A 99 -14.26 8.43 -14.92
C LEU A 99 -12.73 8.31 -14.99
N GLY A 100 -12.17 7.10 -14.90
CA GLY A 100 -10.73 6.89 -15.04
C GLY A 100 -10.19 7.26 -16.42
N ALA A 101 -11.03 7.25 -17.45
CA ALA A 101 -10.69 7.62 -18.83
C ALA A 101 -11.08 9.07 -19.17
N TYR A 102 -11.10 10.00 -18.20
CA TYR A 102 -11.51 11.40 -18.45
C TYR A 102 -10.52 12.18 -19.30
N VAL A 103 -9.24 11.81 -19.27
CA VAL A 103 -8.18 12.43 -20.08
C VAL A 103 -8.52 12.25 -21.56
N SER A 104 -8.51 13.35 -22.32
CA SER A 104 -8.96 13.37 -23.72
C SER A 104 -8.25 12.33 -24.60
N ALA A 105 -6.96 12.11 -24.39
CA ALA A 105 -6.16 11.10 -25.10
C ALA A 105 -6.65 9.67 -24.88
N MET A 106 -7.37 9.38 -23.78
CA MET A 106 -7.86 8.03 -23.45
C MET A 106 -9.28 7.77 -24.01
N ARG A 107 -10.01 8.81 -24.41
CA ARG A 107 -11.40 8.69 -24.86
C ARG A 107 -11.61 7.76 -26.06
N PRO A 108 -10.76 7.77 -27.10
CA PRO A 108 -10.95 6.89 -28.27
C PRO A 108 -10.90 5.39 -27.90
N ALA A 109 -10.02 5.01 -26.96
CA ALA A 109 -9.83 3.64 -26.54
C ALA A 109 -10.70 3.23 -25.33
N ARG A 110 -11.61 4.11 -24.87
CA ARG A 110 -12.36 3.92 -23.61
C ARG A 110 -13.17 2.62 -23.57
N ALA A 111 -13.82 2.26 -24.66
CA ALA A 111 -14.64 1.05 -24.73
C ALA A 111 -13.77 -0.21 -24.64
N GLU A 112 -12.68 -0.28 -25.41
CA GLU A 112 -11.70 -1.38 -25.39
C GLU A 112 -11.05 -1.52 -24.01
N THR A 113 -10.65 -0.40 -23.39
CA THR A 113 -10.04 -0.40 -22.07
C THR A 113 -11.04 -0.87 -20.99
N LEU A 114 -12.32 -0.48 -21.09
CA LEU A 114 -13.35 -0.97 -20.19
C LEU A 114 -13.48 -2.50 -20.28
N GLU A 115 -13.51 -3.06 -21.48
CA GLU A 115 -13.57 -4.52 -21.66
C GLU A 115 -12.31 -5.21 -21.06
N SER A 116 -11.14 -4.65 -21.26
CA SER A 116 -9.89 -5.17 -20.66
C SER A 116 -9.95 -5.16 -19.13
N VAL A 117 -10.49 -4.08 -18.54
CA VAL A 117 -10.70 -3.98 -17.08
C VAL A 117 -11.74 -5.01 -16.60
N LEU A 118 -12.82 -5.23 -17.32
CA LEU A 118 -13.83 -6.22 -16.97
C LEU A 118 -13.35 -7.67 -17.15
N VAL A 119 -12.39 -7.91 -18.03
CA VAL A 119 -11.68 -9.21 -18.13
C VAL A 119 -10.76 -9.40 -16.91
N MET A 120 -10.09 -8.33 -16.47
CA MET A 120 -9.24 -8.37 -15.28
C MET A 120 -10.06 -8.57 -13.99
N PHE A 121 -11.24 -7.98 -13.90
CA PHE A 121 -12.16 -8.05 -12.77
C PHE A 121 -13.53 -8.66 -13.17
N PRO A 122 -13.63 -9.98 -13.39
CA PRO A 122 -14.89 -10.60 -13.85
C PRO A 122 -16.07 -10.33 -12.92
N ALA A 123 -15.84 -10.23 -11.61
CA ALA A 123 -16.88 -9.93 -10.62
C ALA A 123 -17.58 -8.57 -10.85
N LEU A 124 -16.95 -7.65 -11.57
CA LEU A 124 -17.54 -6.35 -11.89
C LEU A 124 -18.40 -6.39 -13.17
N ARG A 125 -18.24 -7.41 -14.01
CA ARG A 125 -18.95 -7.52 -15.30
C ARG A 125 -20.46 -7.53 -15.13
N ASP A 126 -20.96 -8.33 -14.18
CA ASP A 126 -22.39 -8.49 -13.92
C ASP A 126 -22.95 -7.40 -13.01
N ARG A 127 -22.09 -6.54 -12.48
CA ARG A 127 -22.42 -5.48 -11.52
C ARG A 127 -22.30 -4.07 -12.08
N GLN A 128 -22.13 -3.92 -13.40
CA GLN A 128 -21.85 -2.64 -14.03
C GLN A 128 -22.90 -1.55 -13.74
N SER A 129 -24.18 -1.93 -13.61
CA SER A 129 -25.29 -1.04 -13.27
C SER A 129 -25.50 -0.84 -11.76
N GLN A 130 -24.78 -1.60 -10.92
CA GLN A 130 -24.92 -1.53 -9.48
C GLN A 130 -24.23 -0.26 -8.93
N LEU A 131 -24.83 0.39 -7.92
CA LEU A 131 -24.26 1.56 -7.27
C LEU A 131 -23.06 1.18 -6.40
N ALA A 132 -22.00 1.98 -6.43
CA ALA A 132 -20.72 1.64 -5.80
C ALA A 132 -20.83 1.46 -4.28
N HIS A 133 -21.72 2.17 -3.59
CA HIS A 133 -21.91 2.02 -2.13
C HIS A 133 -22.53 0.69 -1.72
N THR A 134 -23.19 -0.05 -2.64
CA THR A 134 -23.85 -1.34 -2.36
C THR A 134 -22.89 -2.52 -2.52
N LEU A 135 -21.67 -2.27 -3.00
CA LEU A 135 -20.64 -3.29 -3.19
C LEU A 135 -19.96 -3.67 -1.88
N SER A 136 -19.47 -4.91 -1.78
CA SER A 136 -18.56 -5.32 -0.73
C SER A 136 -17.24 -4.54 -0.76
N GLY A 137 -16.50 -4.52 0.36
CA GLY A 137 -15.22 -3.81 0.42
C GLY A 137 -14.21 -4.27 -0.64
N GLY A 138 -14.15 -5.57 -0.94
CA GLY A 138 -13.28 -6.10 -1.99
C GLY A 138 -13.69 -5.68 -3.39
N GLU A 139 -15.00 -5.71 -3.70
CA GLU A 139 -15.52 -5.23 -4.99
C GLU A 139 -15.27 -3.73 -5.17
N GLN A 140 -15.45 -2.94 -4.12
CA GLN A 140 -15.10 -1.51 -4.14
C GLN A 140 -13.61 -1.30 -4.43
N GLN A 141 -12.72 -2.14 -3.87
CA GLN A 141 -11.29 -2.09 -4.14
C GLN A 141 -10.99 -2.40 -5.60
N MET A 142 -11.66 -3.42 -6.16
CA MET A 142 -11.54 -3.76 -7.59
C MET A 142 -12.01 -2.59 -8.49
N VAL A 143 -13.10 -1.90 -8.13
CA VAL A 143 -13.57 -0.72 -8.86
C VAL A 143 -12.55 0.42 -8.79
N ALA A 144 -11.93 0.66 -7.62
CA ALA A 144 -10.92 1.71 -7.46
C ALA A 144 -9.67 1.44 -8.31
N ILE A 145 -9.16 0.20 -8.29
CA ILE A 145 -8.04 -0.22 -9.13
C ILE A 145 -8.44 -0.19 -10.61
N GLY A 146 -9.60 -0.73 -10.96
CA GLY A 146 -10.13 -0.73 -12.32
C GLY A 146 -10.28 0.69 -12.88
N ARG A 147 -10.75 1.64 -12.08
CA ARG A 147 -10.82 3.06 -12.45
C ARG A 147 -9.44 3.65 -12.76
N ALA A 148 -8.42 3.30 -11.98
CA ALA A 148 -7.06 3.74 -12.27
C ALA A 148 -6.53 3.12 -13.58
N LEU A 149 -6.82 1.84 -13.84
CA LEU A 149 -6.42 1.15 -15.08
C LEU A 149 -7.09 1.72 -16.34
N MET A 150 -8.26 2.34 -16.21
CA MET A 150 -8.92 3.03 -17.33
C MET A 150 -8.09 4.17 -17.91
N SER A 151 -7.11 4.71 -17.17
CA SER A 151 -6.15 5.69 -17.68
C SER A 151 -4.99 5.08 -18.47
N ARG A 152 -4.94 3.74 -18.64
CA ARG A 152 -3.85 3.00 -19.28
C ARG A 152 -2.49 3.38 -18.70
N PRO A 153 -2.30 3.24 -17.38
CA PRO A 153 -1.09 3.69 -16.73
C PRO A 153 0.09 2.77 -17.09
N ARG A 154 1.31 3.33 -17.08
CA ARG A 154 2.56 2.56 -17.11
C ARG A 154 3.10 2.33 -15.70
N PHE A 155 2.62 3.13 -14.75
CA PHE A 155 2.97 3.09 -13.33
C PHE A 155 1.72 3.31 -12.50
N ILE A 156 1.42 2.39 -11.59
CA ILE A 156 0.29 2.50 -10.67
C ILE A 156 0.77 2.52 -9.22
N MET A 157 0.27 3.47 -8.46
CA MET A 157 0.46 3.56 -7.02
C MET A 157 -0.81 3.15 -6.30
N LEU A 158 -0.68 2.32 -5.25
CA LEU A 158 -1.79 1.82 -4.44
C LEU A 158 -1.50 2.15 -2.97
N ASP A 159 -2.29 3.05 -2.38
CA ASP A 159 -2.12 3.43 -0.96
C ASP A 159 -3.00 2.53 -0.07
N GLU A 160 -2.34 1.72 0.76
CA GLU A 160 -2.93 0.72 1.66
C GLU A 160 -4.04 -0.14 1.01
N PRO A 161 -3.74 -0.86 -0.10
CA PRO A 161 -4.75 -1.58 -0.88
C PRO A 161 -5.46 -2.69 -0.11
N PHE A 162 -4.89 -3.19 0.99
CA PHE A 162 -5.44 -4.29 1.77
C PHE A 162 -6.29 -3.84 2.97
N LEU A 163 -6.34 -2.53 3.23
CA LEU A 163 -7.03 -1.99 4.41
C LEU A 163 -8.50 -2.43 4.48
N GLY A 164 -8.86 -3.09 5.59
CA GLY A 164 -10.23 -3.54 5.86
C GLY A 164 -10.72 -4.68 4.96
N LEU A 165 -9.80 -5.45 4.36
CA LEU A 165 -10.12 -6.64 3.58
C LEU A 165 -9.94 -7.91 4.41
N SER A 166 -10.75 -8.94 4.10
CA SER A 166 -10.53 -10.29 4.65
C SER A 166 -9.27 -10.92 4.05
N PRO A 167 -8.63 -11.91 4.73
CA PRO A 167 -7.43 -12.56 4.23
C PRO A 167 -7.57 -13.12 2.80
N ARG A 168 -8.73 -13.68 2.47
CA ARG A 168 -9.03 -14.18 1.12
C ARG A 168 -9.00 -13.06 0.07
N LEU A 169 -9.57 -11.89 0.38
CA LEU A 169 -9.59 -10.74 -0.52
C LEU A 169 -8.20 -10.12 -0.69
N VAL A 170 -7.38 -10.15 0.35
CA VAL A 170 -5.99 -9.69 0.26
C VAL A 170 -5.20 -10.53 -0.73
N ILE A 171 -5.32 -11.87 -0.67
CA ILE A 171 -4.70 -12.76 -1.66
C ILE A 171 -5.15 -12.38 -3.08
N GLN A 172 -6.45 -12.19 -3.28
CA GLN A 172 -7.03 -11.82 -4.57
C GLN A 172 -6.52 -10.47 -5.10
N VAL A 173 -6.39 -9.47 -4.23
CA VAL A 173 -5.81 -8.16 -4.61
C VAL A 173 -4.32 -8.30 -4.95
N GLY A 174 -3.56 -9.09 -4.18
CA GLY A 174 -2.15 -9.39 -4.47
C GLY A 174 -1.96 -10.09 -5.83
N GLU A 175 -2.78 -11.10 -6.13
CA GLU A 175 -2.81 -11.74 -7.45
C GLU A 175 -3.16 -10.76 -8.57
N THR A 176 -4.09 -9.85 -8.30
CA THR A 176 -4.45 -8.79 -9.25
C THR A 176 -3.27 -7.86 -9.52
N MET A 177 -2.53 -7.47 -8.49
CA MET A 177 -1.32 -6.64 -8.64
C MET A 177 -0.27 -7.35 -9.52
N ARG A 178 -0.04 -8.65 -9.32
CA ARG A 178 0.84 -9.45 -10.17
C ARG A 178 0.35 -9.52 -11.62
N ARG A 179 -0.96 -9.68 -11.84
CA ARG A 179 -1.55 -9.67 -13.20
C ARG A 179 -1.41 -8.30 -13.88
N ILE A 180 -1.59 -7.21 -13.14
CA ILE A 180 -1.36 -5.84 -13.63
C ILE A 180 0.11 -5.68 -14.02
N ASN A 181 1.03 -6.14 -13.21
CA ASN A 181 2.46 -6.08 -13.47
C ASN A 181 2.86 -6.94 -14.68
N ALA A 182 2.35 -8.17 -14.77
CA ALA A 182 2.56 -9.05 -15.93
C ALA A 182 2.03 -8.45 -17.25
N ALA A 183 1.04 -7.54 -17.17
CA ALA A 183 0.57 -6.76 -18.32
C ALA A 183 1.47 -5.54 -18.63
N GLY A 184 2.63 -5.40 -17.99
CA GLY A 184 3.64 -4.37 -18.25
C GLY A 184 3.49 -3.09 -17.42
N VAL A 185 2.64 -3.07 -16.40
CA VAL A 185 2.45 -1.92 -15.50
C VAL A 185 3.34 -2.09 -14.27
N THR A 186 4.19 -1.10 -13.99
CA THR A 186 5.00 -1.05 -12.77
C THR A 186 4.11 -0.70 -11.57
N VAL A 187 4.33 -1.35 -10.43
CA VAL A 187 3.48 -1.20 -9.24
C VAL A 187 4.31 -0.70 -8.07
N LEU A 188 3.85 0.37 -7.42
CA LEU A 188 4.30 0.80 -6.10
C LEU A 188 3.11 0.76 -5.15
N PHE A 189 3.21 0.07 -4.03
CA PHE A 189 2.13 0.07 -3.05
C PHE A 189 2.65 0.30 -1.63
N THR A 190 1.77 0.79 -0.75
CA THR A 190 2.09 0.99 0.65
C THR A 190 1.34 -0.02 1.51
N GLU A 191 1.96 -0.48 2.58
CA GLU A 191 1.31 -1.37 3.56
C GLU A 191 2.00 -1.31 4.92
N GLN A 192 1.30 -1.87 5.93
CA GLN A 192 1.82 -2.05 7.28
C GLN A 192 2.25 -3.50 7.53
N ALA A 193 1.56 -4.47 6.93
CA ALA A 193 1.80 -5.89 7.10
C ALA A 193 3.01 -6.35 6.26
N ILE A 194 4.20 -6.39 6.86
CA ILE A 194 5.47 -6.60 6.18
C ILE A 194 5.56 -7.94 5.49
N GLN A 195 5.29 -9.05 6.20
CA GLN A 195 5.38 -10.40 5.61
C GLN A 195 4.49 -10.56 4.39
N GLN A 196 3.25 -10.07 4.49
CA GLN A 196 2.27 -10.13 3.42
C GLN A 196 2.71 -9.30 2.21
N SER A 197 3.22 -8.11 2.46
CA SER A 197 3.71 -7.21 1.41
C SER A 197 4.91 -7.78 0.66
N LEU A 198 5.88 -8.32 1.40
CA LEU A 198 7.09 -8.94 0.83
C LEU A 198 6.79 -10.23 0.08
N SER A 199 5.68 -10.93 0.41
CA SER A 199 5.24 -12.09 -0.38
C SER A 199 4.74 -11.72 -1.78
N ILE A 200 4.41 -10.45 -2.03
CA ILE A 200 3.86 -9.94 -3.29
C ILE A 200 4.91 -9.15 -4.07
N ALA A 201 5.72 -8.35 -3.37
CA ALA A 201 6.69 -7.45 -3.95
C ALA A 201 8.01 -8.15 -4.33
N ASP A 202 8.70 -7.60 -5.33
CA ASP A 202 10.07 -8.00 -5.69
C ASP A 202 11.07 -7.38 -4.71
N ARG A 203 10.78 -6.16 -4.24
CA ARG A 203 11.63 -5.33 -3.41
C ARG A 203 10.83 -4.43 -2.48
N GLY A 204 11.43 -4.03 -1.37
CA GLY A 204 10.75 -3.18 -0.39
C GLY A 204 11.63 -2.09 0.20
N TYR A 205 10.95 -1.08 0.73
CA TYR A 205 11.49 -0.01 1.54
C TYR A 205 10.75 0.02 2.88
N ILE A 206 11.49 0.15 3.99
CA ILE A 206 10.89 0.38 5.31
C ILE A 206 11.03 1.86 5.64
N LEU A 207 9.91 2.52 5.88
CA LEU A 207 9.84 3.92 6.28
C LEU A 207 9.53 4.01 7.77
N GLU A 208 10.36 4.72 8.52
CA GLU A 208 10.20 4.97 9.94
C GLU A 208 10.41 6.45 10.24
N SER A 209 9.45 7.07 10.94
CA SER A 209 9.53 8.49 11.35
C SER A 209 9.96 9.44 10.23
N GLY A 210 9.43 9.23 9.01
CA GLY A 210 9.72 10.07 7.84
C GLY A 210 11.07 9.84 7.17
N ARG A 211 11.80 8.77 7.50
CA ARG A 211 13.10 8.39 6.92
C ARG A 211 13.08 6.94 6.45
N LEU A 212 13.90 6.61 5.46
CA LEU A 212 14.12 5.21 5.09
C LEU A 212 15.05 4.55 6.10
N ALA A 213 14.56 3.47 6.74
CA ALA A 213 15.31 2.68 7.69
C ALA A 213 16.02 1.48 7.03
N LEU A 214 15.32 0.78 6.12
CA LEU A 214 15.84 -0.41 5.43
C LEU A 214 15.38 -0.43 3.97
N THR A 215 16.16 -1.06 3.13
CA THR A 215 15.80 -1.36 1.74
C THR A 215 16.46 -2.67 1.31
N GLY A 216 15.83 -3.40 0.42
CA GLY A 216 16.35 -4.66 -0.13
C GLY A 216 15.35 -5.39 -0.99
N THR A 217 15.77 -6.49 -1.58
CA THR A 217 14.87 -7.47 -2.18
C THR A 217 13.96 -8.08 -1.12
N SER A 218 12.82 -8.61 -1.52
CA SER A 218 11.90 -9.27 -0.56
C SER A 218 12.59 -10.42 0.18
N ALA A 219 13.48 -11.18 -0.47
CA ALA A 219 14.23 -12.26 0.16
C ALA A 219 15.23 -11.73 1.22
N GLU A 220 15.97 -10.67 0.91
CA GLU A 220 16.91 -10.03 1.85
C GLU A 220 16.18 -9.46 3.07
N LEU A 221 15.05 -8.78 2.86
CA LEU A 221 14.27 -8.19 3.94
C LEU A 221 13.62 -9.26 4.82
N LEU A 222 13.10 -10.36 4.25
CA LEU A 222 12.55 -11.47 5.01
C LEU A 222 13.61 -12.20 5.84
N ALA A 223 14.86 -12.25 5.38
CA ALA A 223 15.98 -12.83 6.09
C ALA A 223 16.62 -11.89 7.13
N ASN A 224 16.23 -10.62 7.18
CA ASN A 224 16.81 -9.62 8.07
C ASN A 224 16.33 -9.81 9.52
N GLU A 225 17.26 -10.17 10.43
CA GLU A 225 16.96 -10.43 11.84
C GLU A 225 16.34 -9.22 12.57
N LEU A 226 16.80 -8.00 12.27
CA LEU A 226 16.26 -6.79 12.88
C LEU A 226 14.79 -6.61 12.48
N LEU A 227 14.47 -6.81 11.20
CA LEU A 227 13.10 -6.74 10.71
C LEU A 227 12.22 -7.80 11.36
N GLN A 228 12.71 -9.02 11.49
CA GLN A 228 12.00 -10.12 12.13
C GLN A 228 11.67 -9.81 13.60
N ARG A 229 12.63 -9.30 14.37
CA ARG A 229 12.42 -8.95 15.78
C ARG A 229 11.53 -7.74 15.98
N VAL A 230 11.86 -6.62 15.34
CA VAL A 230 11.24 -5.32 15.64
C VAL A 230 9.86 -5.21 15.00
N TYR A 231 9.69 -5.70 13.78
CA TYR A 231 8.47 -5.44 13.00
C TYR A 231 7.58 -6.67 12.79
N MET A 232 8.11 -7.89 12.92
CA MET A 232 7.33 -9.11 12.75
C MET A 232 6.98 -9.78 14.08
N GLY A 233 7.50 -9.29 15.23
CA GLY A 233 7.22 -9.85 16.55
C GLY A 233 7.73 -11.28 16.71
N LEU A 234 8.72 -11.69 15.92
CA LEU A 234 9.38 -12.98 16.02
C LEU A 234 10.53 -12.89 17.04
N ASP A 235 10.21 -12.48 18.26
CA ASP A 235 11.11 -12.74 19.40
C ASP A 235 11.28 -14.25 19.49
N GLY A 236 12.53 -14.68 19.35
CA GLY A 236 12.87 -16.09 19.34
C GLY A 236 12.23 -16.85 20.49
N ALA A 237 11.36 -17.77 20.15
CA ALA A 237 11.00 -18.85 21.04
C ALA A 237 12.22 -19.74 21.27
N THR A 238 13.15 -19.29 22.15
CA THR A 238 14.22 -20.11 22.74
C THR A 238 14.67 -19.45 24.03
N ALA A 239 13.92 -19.67 25.09
CA ALA A 239 14.39 -19.86 26.45
C ALA A 239 13.18 -20.27 27.31
N ILE A 240 12.66 -21.47 27.08
CA ILE A 240 12.10 -22.22 28.20
C ILE A 240 13.34 -22.75 28.87
N ASP A 241 13.83 -22.03 29.88
CA ASP A 241 14.77 -22.55 30.86
C ASP A 241 13.97 -23.51 31.75
N ASP A 242 14.12 -24.82 31.49
CA ASP A 242 13.78 -25.88 32.40
C ASP A 242 14.80 -25.82 33.57
N GLY A 243 14.53 -24.93 34.50
CA GLY A 243 15.20 -24.84 35.80
C GLY A 243 14.40 -25.54 36.86
N ALA A 244 14.53 -26.85 36.94
CA ALA A 244 14.18 -27.63 38.13
C ALA A 244 14.92 -27.05 39.34
N ASP A 245 14.25 -26.91 40.47
CA ASP A 245 14.59 -27.58 41.77
C ASP A 245 13.57 -27.16 42.84
N ALA A 246 12.81 -28.10 43.30
CA ALA A 246 12.94 -28.91 44.51
C ALA A 246 12.99 -28.11 45.82
N ALA A 247 11.90 -28.34 46.54
CA ALA A 247 11.82 -28.70 47.97
C ALA A 247 12.21 -27.69 49.03
N ARG A 248 11.22 -27.53 49.87
CA ARG A 248 11.18 -27.42 51.34
C ARG A 248 10.35 -26.23 51.77
N GLY A 249 9.38 -26.32 52.64
CA GLY A 249 9.09 -27.18 53.75
C GLY A 249 7.83 -26.63 54.40
N ALA A 250 7.13 -27.48 55.10
CA ALA A 250 5.96 -27.28 55.90
C ALA A 250 6.15 -26.27 57.01
N ASP A 251 5.07 -25.59 57.36
CA ASP A 251 4.43 -25.44 58.68
C ASP A 251 3.52 -24.20 58.62
N GLY A 252 2.25 -24.29 58.85
CA GLY A 252 1.62 -24.45 60.11
C GLY A 252 0.98 -23.13 60.55
N ALA A 253 -0.29 -23.22 60.85
CA ALA A 253 -1.11 -22.37 61.70
C ALA A 253 -2.20 -21.51 61.00
N ALA A 254 -3.28 -21.98 61.09
CA ALA A 254 -4.69 -21.68 61.39
C ALA A 254 -4.99 -20.35 62.09
N VAL A 255 -6.35 -20.02 61.99
CA VAL A 255 -7.15 -19.11 62.84
C VAL A 255 -7.17 -17.64 62.32
N GLU A 256 -8.22 -16.94 62.04
CA GLU A 256 -9.64 -17.00 62.49
C GLU A 256 -10.49 -16.02 61.65
N GLU A 257 -11.74 -16.36 61.53
CA GLU A 257 -12.87 -15.53 61.09
C GLU A 257 -12.92 -14.11 61.64
N LYS A 258 -13.45 -13.19 60.87
CA LYS A 258 -14.60 -12.34 61.25
C LYS A 258 -15.05 -11.39 60.12
N GLU A 259 -16.20 -11.65 59.58
CA GLU A 259 -17.18 -10.61 59.19
C GLU A 259 -17.85 -10.10 60.49
N PRO A 260 -18.67 -9.04 60.54
CA PRO A 260 -19.29 -8.23 59.48
C PRO A 260 -19.39 -6.73 59.82
N ARG A 261 -19.59 -5.88 58.86
CA ARG A 261 -20.74 -4.95 58.77
C ARG A 261 -20.66 -4.13 57.48
#